data_f9e224b7221a5f70cc069c2b199ca6e7
#
_entry.id   f9e224b7221a5f70cc069c2b199ca6e7
#
_cell.length_a   1.000
_cell.length_b   1.000
_cell.length_c   1.000
_cell.angle_alpha   90.00
_cell.angle_beta   90.00
_cell.angle_gamma   90.00
#
_symmetry.space_group_name_H-M   'P 1'
#
loop_
_entity.id
_entity.type
_entity.pdbx_description
1 polymer ?
#
loop_
_entity_poly.entity_id
_entity_poly.type
_entity_poly.pdbx_seq_one_letter_code
_entity_poly.pdbx_strand_id
1 'polypeptide(L)'
;MAELGHQVAVLDIDEGKVASLRDGNVPFYEKGMDESLNRHLREDNLRFSTELAEAIPGADFVFLCVPSQSAPDGSVDLRALRSAAEAIGPHLSPGAIVINKSTVPVGSTRTVHDLIGRDDIAVASNPEFLREGTALDDFMHPDRVVIGAETESQQQRVAELYQSLNAAFVLTDPATAELIKYVCNAYLATRLSFINDVAELCEGVGGDATDVMRAMGLDKRIGPHFLQPGPGWGGSCFPKDTTALTSIAQAVGTDFQLLQEVVDSNQRQFDRVADRARSMVDNVNGSRVAVWGLAFKAGTDDTRDSPALEVIRRLLSAGITVIGYDPKASFAADGFTQVDSEQAAAIDADLLIVLTEWPDFSTIDPSTIDASMRVPQVFDTRRVLDLDHWQAAGFTCEAIGQVAPNPDSSSTVDR
;
A
#
# COMPACT_ATOMS: atom_id res chain seq x y z
N MET A 1 10.27 -1.16 18.13
CA MET A 1 10.61 -1.79 19.45
C MET A 1 11.82 -1.12 20.11
N ALA A 2 12.95 -0.93 19.41
CA ALA A 2 14.09 -0.18 19.97
C ALA A 2 13.70 1.24 20.42
N GLU A 3 12.85 1.94 19.65
CA GLU A 3 12.26 3.24 20.03
C GLU A 3 11.47 3.21 21.36
N LEU A 4 10.93 2.05 21.71
CA LEU A 4 10.19 1.86 22.97
C LEU A 4 11.12 1.45 24.14
N GLY A 5 12.45 1.44 23.89
CA GLY A 5 13.47 1.13 24.91
C GLY A 5 13.79 -0.35 25.08
N HIS A 6 13.34 -1.20 24.17
CA HIS A 6 13.68 -2.64 24.21
C HIS A 6 15.04 -2.92 23.58
N GLN A 7 15.73 -3.95 24.09
CA GLN A 7 16.89 -4.54 23.43
C GLN A 7 16.40 -5.44 22.30
N VAL A 8 16.82 -5.15 21.06
CA VAL A 8 16.29 -5.81 19.87
C VAL A 8 17.41 -6.51 19.11
N ALA A 9 17.23 -7.81 18.84
CA ALA A 9 18.02 -8.56 17.89
C ALA A 9 17.18 -8.88 16.66
N VAL A 10 17.59 -8.41 15.49
CA VAL A 10 16.94 -8.72 14.21
C VAL A 10 17.71 -9.83 13.53
N LEU A 11 17.00 -10.89 13.16
CA LEU A 11 17.53 -12.02 12.41
C LEU A 11 16.94 -12.02 11.00
N ASP A 12 17.79 -12.11 9.99
CA ASP A 12 17.39 -12.33 8.60
C ASP A 12 18.35 -13.36 7.96
N ILE A 13 17.84 -14.18 7.06
CA ILE A 13 18.63 -15.17 6.32
C ILE A 13 19.47 -14.57 5.20
N ASP A 14 19.17 -13.34 4.79
CA ASP A 14 19.88 -12.60 3.74
C ASP A 14 21.11 -11.89 4.34
N GLU A 15 22.29 -12.47 4.07
CA GLU A 15 23.58 -11.93 4.53
C GLU A 15 23.83 -10.51 4.00
N GLY A 16 23.45 -10.22 2.75
CA GLY A 16 23.63 -8.90 2.13
C GLY A 16 22.77 -7.84 2.82
N LYS A 17 21.52 -8.17 3.11
CA LYS A 17 20.59 -7.30 3.85
C LYS A 17 21.09 -7.05 5.28
N VAL A 18 21.53 -8.10 5.98
CA VAL A 18 22.09 -7.99 7.34
C VAL A 18 23.36 -7.13 7.33
N ALA A 19 24.26 -7.30 6.35
CA ALA A 19 25.46 -6.49 6.22
C ALA A 19 25.12 -5.00 5.99
N SER A 20 24.20 -4.71 5.05
CA SER A 20 23.72 -3.35 4.78
C SER A 20 23.14 -2.66 6.02
N LEU A 21 22.31 -3.37 6.78
CA LEU A 21 21.70 -2.84 8.00
C LEU A 21 22.71 -2.63 9.14
N ARG A 22 23.72 -3.49 9.27
CA ARG A 22 24.84 -3.32 10.21
C ARG A 22 25.68 -2.07 9.90
N ASP A 23 25.79 -1.73 8.59
CA ASP A 23 26.48 -0.54 8.11
C ASP A 23 25.61 0.73 8.20
N GLY A 24 24.39 0.62 8.70
CA GLY A 24 23.46 1.73 8.90
C GLY A 24 22.69 2.13 7.64
N ASN A 25 22.63 1.26 6.62
CA ASN A 25 21.92 1.52 5.37
C ASN A 25 20.61 0.72 5.31
N VAL A 26 19.48 1.41 5.18
CA VAL A 26 18.16 0.79 4.98
C VAL A 26 17.98 0.41 3.50
N PRO A 27 17.61 -0.85 3.17
CA PRO A 27 17.54 -1.32 1.78
C PRO A 27 16.23 -0.93 1.05
N PHE A 28 15.43 -0.01 1.58
CA PHE A 28 14.18 0.49 1.01
C PHE A 28 13.92 1.92 1.48
N TYR A 29 13.06 2.65 0.80
CA TYR A 29 12.73 4.01 1.18
C TYR A 29 11.62 4.05 2.24
N GLU A 30 11.95 4.55 3.44
CA GLU A 30 11.00 4.84 4.52
C GLU A 30 11.49 6.08 5.28
N LYS A 31 10.66 7.10 5.34
CA LYS A 31 11.04 8.39 5.94
C LYS A 31 11.43 8.25 7.42
N GLY A 32 12.64 8.73 7.77
CA GLY A 32 13.16 8.72 9.14
C GLY A 32 13.76 7.38 9.59
N MET A 33 13.69 6.34 8.76
CA MET A 33 14.20 5.00 9.13
C MET A 33 15.71 4.96 9.23
N ASP A 34 16.45 5.64 8.31
CA ASP A 34 17.91 5.69 8.35
C ASP A 34 18.42 6.37 9.63
N GLU A 35 17.78 7.47 10.05
CA GLU A 35 18.15 8.19 11.28
C GLU A 35 17.89 7.33 12.52
N SER A 36 16.72 6.68 12.57
CA SER A 36 16.36 5.76 13.65
C SER A 36 17.31 4.58 13.73
N LEU A 37 17.58 3.89 12.61
CA LEU A 37 18.51 2.77 12.52
C LEU A 37 19.88 3.17 13.07
N ASN A 38 20.46 4.25 12.55
CA ASN A 38 21.79 4.70 12.93
C ASN A 38 21.88 5.15 14.40
N ARG A 39 20.81 5.70 14.96
CA ARG A 39 20.74 6.03 16.38
C ARG A 39 20.80 4.78 17.24
N HIS A 40 19.95 3.78 16.97
CA HIS A 40 19.86 2.56 17.76
C HIS A 40 21.06 1.63 17.64
N LEU A 41 21.77 1.66 16.49
CA LEU A 41 23.07 1.01 16.36
C LEU A 41 24.13 1.63 17.27
N ARG A 42 24.18 2.98 17.38
CA ARG A 42 25.12 3.67 18.28
C ARG A 42 24.80 3.49 19.77
N GLU A 43 23.51 3.33 20.09
CA GLU A 43 23.05 3.10 21.46
C GLU A 43 23.17 1.64 21.90
N ASP A 44 23.58 0.74 21.00
CA ASP A 44 23.75 -0.70 21.23
C ASP A 44 22.47 -1.40 21.73
N ASN A 45 21.29 -0.85 21.37
CA ASN A 45 19.99 -1.44 21.66
C ASN A 45 19.33 -2.12 20.45
N LEU A 46 20.00 -2.10 19.30
CA LEU A 46 19.62 -2.79 18.07
C LEU A 46 20.82 -3.51 17.46
N ARG A 47 20.67 -4.79 17.18
CA ARG A 47 21.69 -5.60 16.52
C ARG A 47 21.09 -6.50 15.45
N PHE A 48 21.91 -6.92 14.49
CA PHE A 48 21.51 -7.78 13.37
C PHE A 48 22.35 -9.05 13.34
N SER A 49 21.74 -10.19 13.01
CA SER A 49 22.43 -11.47 12.87
C SER A 49 21.79 -12.35 11.80
N THR A 50 22.57 -13.24 11.20
CA THR A 50 22.08 -14.35 10.38
C THR A 50 21.98 -15.65 11.19
N GLU A 51 22.47 -15.65 12.44
CA GLU A 51 22.62 -16.84 13.26
C GLU A 51 21.54 -16.91 14.35
N LEU A 52 20.69 -17.95 14.29
CA LEU A 52 19.64 -18.22 15.29
C LEU A 52 20.23 -18.35 16.71
N ALA A 53 21.37 -19.05 16.83
CA ALA A 53 22.03 -19.27 18.12
C ALA A 53 22.53 -17.99 18.80
N GLU A 54 22.69 -16.91 18.07
CA GLU A 54 23.09 -15.60 18.60
C GLU A 54 21.88 -14.70 18.90
N ALA A 55 20.84 -14.77 18.08
CA ALA A 55 19.74 -13.82 18.14
C ALA A 55 18.62 -14.24 19.11
N ILE A 56 18.31 -15.53 19.23
CA ILE A 56 17.14 -16.03 19.93
C ILE A 56 17.33 -16.31 21.42
N PRO A 57 18.45 -16.92 21.87
CA PRO A 57 18.63 -17.24 23.30
C PRO A 57 18.54 -15.99 24.19
N GLY A 58 17.80 -16.11 25.29
CA GLY A 58 17.59 -15.02 26.24
C GLY A 58 16.48 -14.02 25.86
N ALA A 59 15.87 -14.17 24.69
CA ALA A 59 14.73 -13.33 24.31
C ALA A 59 13.47 -13.73 25.09
N ASP A 60 12.78 -12.74 25.66
CA ASP A 60 11.45 -12.91 26.28
C ASP A 60 10.34 -13.01 25.23
N PHE A 61 10.53 -12.35 24.08
CA PHE A 61 9.60 -12.30 22.96
C PHE A 61 10.33 -12.50 21.64
N VAL A 62 9.75 -13.30 20.74
CA VAL A 62 10.29 -13.54 19.40
C VAL A 62 9.21 -13.23 18.36
N PHE A 63 9.42 -12.18 17.57
CA PHE A 63 8.50 -11.77 16.52
C PHE A 63 8.81 -12.51 15.21
N LEU A 64 7.78 -13.12 14.61
CA LEU A 64 7.81 -13.66 13.26
C LEU A 64 7.31 -12.59 12.28
N CYS A 65 8.25 -11.98 11.55
CA CYS A 65 8.03 -10.92 10.56
C CYS A 65 8.42 -11.42 9.15
N VAL A 66 8.07 -12.66 8.82
CA VAL A 66 8.44 -13.32 7.58
C VAL A 66 7.50 -12.97 6.42
N PRO A 67 7.94 -13.07 5.15
CA PRO A 67 7.08 -12.84 4.01
C PRO A 67 5.84 -13.75 4.01
N SER A 68 4.70 -13.19 3.59
CA SER A 68 3.43 -13.90 3.42
C SER A 68 2.87 -13.58 2.03
N GLN A 69 3.41 -14.24 1.00
CA GLN A 69 3.01 -14.05 -0.39
C GLN A 69 1.75 -14.88 -0.71
N SER A 70 1.01 -14.48 -1.77
CA SER A 70 -0.08 -15.30 -2.28
C SER A 70 0.46 -16.52 -3.02
N ALA A 71 -0.12 -17.68 -2.76
CA ALA A 71 0.06 -18.87 -3.56
C ALA A 71 -0.79 -18.78 -4.86
N PRO A 72 -0.50 -19.61 -5.89
CA PRO A 72 -1.24 -19.56 -7.17
C PRO A 72 -2.75 -19.84 -7.05
N ASP A 73 -3.18 -20.50 -5.97
CA ASP A 73 -4.60 -20.78 -5.68
C ASP A 73 -5.29 -19.67 -4.87
N GLY A 74 -4.60 -18.54 -4.64
CA GLY A 74 -5.09 -17.42 -3.85
C GLY A 74 -4.95 -17.57 -2.34
N SER A 75 -4.48 -18.72 -1.84
CA SER A 75 -4.13 -18.88 -0.44
C SER A 75 -2.83 -18.17 -0.08
N VAL A 76 -2.50 -18.11 1.22
CA VAL A 76 -1.22 -17.53 1.69
C VAL A 76 -0.16 -18.63 1.75
N ASP A 77 1.01 -18.36 1.17
CA ASP A 77 2.17 -19.25 1.28
C ASP A 77 2.78 -19.19 2.68
N LEU A 78 2.65 -20.27 3.42
CA LEU A 78 3.13 -20.41 4.79
C LEU A 78 4.52 -21.05 4.91
N ARG A 79 5.24 -21.32 3.81
CA ARG A 79 6.55 -22.00 3.87
C ARG A 79 7.55 -21.24 4.72
N ALA A 80 7.65 -19.92 4.55
CA ALA A 80 8.56 -19.09 5.34
C ALA A 80 8.20 -19.11 6.83
N LEU A 81 6.90 -19.00 7.16
CA LEU A 81 6.41 -19.07 8.54
C LEU A 81 6.72 -20.41 9.20
N ARG A 82 6.43 -21.52 8.50
CA ARG A 82 6.69 -22.88 8.99
C ARG A 82 8.19 -23.11 9.25
N SER A 83 9.02 -22.77 8.26
CA SER A 83 10.47 -22.90 8.38
C SER A 83 11.03 -22.08 9.55
N ALA A 84 10.55 -20.83 9.73
CA ALA A 84 10.97 -20.00 10.85
C ALA A 84 10.53 -20.60 12.21
N ALA A 85 9.27 -21.07 12.33
CA ALA A 85 8.75 -21.67 13.55
C ALA A 85 9.54 -22.91 13.99
N GLU A 86 9.82 -23.81 13.03
CA GLU A 86 10.64 -25.02 13.28
C GLU A 86 12.08 -24.65 13.68
N ALA A 87 12.68 -23.68 13.01
CA ALA A 87 14.05 -23.30 13.23
C ALA A 87 14.29 -22.61 14.59
N ILE A 88 13.35 -21.76 15.05
CA ILE A 88 13.51 -21.05 16.33
C ILE A 88 13.25 -21.94 17.55
N GLY A 89 12.40 -22.98 17.43
CA GLY A 89 11.94 -23.83 18.52
C GLY A 89 13.04 -24.30 19.50
N PRO A 90 14.18 -24.86 18.99
CA PRO A 90 15.29 -25.32 19.84
C PRO A 90 16.03 -24.21 20.60
N HIS A 91 15.95 -22.96 20.14
CA HIS A 91 16.69 -21.82 20.68
C HIS A 91 15.87 -20.96 21.66
N LEU A 92 14.54 -21.16 21.74
CA LEU A 92 13.66 -20.37 22.60
C LEU A 92 13.97 -20.59 24.08
N SER A 93 14.00 -19.50 24.83
CA SER A 93 14.09 -19.53 26.29
C SER A 93 12.78 -20.06 26.92
N PRO A 94 12.84 -20.79 28.04
CA PRO A 94 11.64 -21.22 28.74
C PRO A 94 10.71 -20.04 29.09
N GLY A 95 9.42 -20.17 28.76
CA GLY A 95 8.42 -19.14 29.02
C GLY A 95 8.47 -17.94 28.08
N ALA A 96 9.25 -17.96 27.00
CA ALA A 96 9.20 -16.97 25.93
C ALA A 96 7.83 -16.98 25.22
N ILE A 97 7.46 -15.86 24.64
CA ILE A 97 6.26 -15.76 23.77
C ILE A 97 6.70 -15.53 22.34
N VAL A 98 6.27 -16.39 21.42
CA VAL A 98 6.41 -16.19 19.98
C VAL A 98 5.23 -15.39 19.47
N ILE A 99 5.47 -14.36 18.67
CA ILE A 99 4.46 -13.43 18.20
C ILE A 99 4.41 -13.42 16.68
N ASN A 100 3.31 -13.88 16.09
CA ASN A 100 3.04 -13.72 14.67
C ASN A 100 2.72 -12.26 14.38
N LYS A 101 3.65 -11.55 13.73
CA LYS A 101 3.48 -10.17 13.26
C LYS A 101 3.06 -10.13 11.79
N SER A 102 3.51 -11.08 10.99
CA SER A 102 3.12 -11.25 9.59
C SER A 102 1.61 -11.47 9.46
N THR A 103 1.04 -11.00 8.34
CA THR A 103 -0.35 -11.30 7.97
C THR A 103 -0.46 -12.76 7.55
N VAL A 104 -1.15 -13.56 8.35
CA VAL A 104 -1.25 -15.02 8.21
C VAL A 104 -2.70 -15.48 8.28
N PRO A 105 -3.09 -16.60 7.64
CA PRO A 105 -4.46 -17.14 7.72
C PRO A 105 -4.89 -17.46 9.14
N VAL A 106 -6.21 -17.45 9.35
CA VAL A 106 -6.81 -17.86 10.62
C VAL A 106 -6.39 -19.28 10.98
N GLY A 107 -5.91 -19.47 12.22
CA GLY A 107 -5.36 -20.75 12.72
C GLY A 107 -3.84 -20.88 12.62
N SER A 108 -3.15 -19.88 12.09
CA SER A 108 -1.67 -19.90 11.96
C SER A 108 -0.97 -19.88 13.31
N THR A 109 -1.52 -19.19 14.32
CA THR A 109 -0.98 -19.18 15.69
C THR A 109 -0.91 -20.61 16.25
N ARG A 110 -1.95 -21.42 16.05
CA ARG A 110 -1.96 -22.84 16.42
C ARG A 110 -0.93 -23.64 15.64
N THR A 111 -0.85 -23.42 14.33
CA THR A 111 0.14 -24.09 13.47
C THR A 111 1.57 -23.81 13.93
N VAL A 112 1.89 -22.56 14.29
CA VAL A 112 3.23 -22.18 14.80
C VAL A 112 3.50 -22.87 16.14
N HIS A 113 2.54 -22.90 17.05
CA HIS A 113 2.68 -23.61 18.33
C HIS A 113 2.98 -25.10 18.14
N ASP A 114 2.23 -25.76 17.26
CA ASP A 114 2.41 -27.19 16.98
C ASP A 114 3.78 -27.49 16.35
N LEU A 115 4.30 -26.60 15.50
CA LEU A 115 5.63 -26.72 14.88
C LEU A 115 6.78 -26.47 15.87
N ILE A 116 6.61 -25.55 16.82
CA ILE A 116 7.58 -25.33 17.91
C ILE A 116 7.64 -26.59 18.82
N GLY A 117 6.49 -27.27 19.04
CA GLY A 117 6.41 -28.53 19.77
C GLY A 117 6.81 -28.45 21.24
N ARG A 118 6.57 -27.28 21.89
CA ARG A 118 6.96 -27.01 23.28
C ARG A 118 5.79 -26.37 24.05
N ASP A 119 5.34 -27.07 25.11
CA ASP A 119 4.22 -26.62 25.97
C ASP A 119 4.55 -25.41 26.85
N ASP A 120 5.86 -25.16 27.09
CA ASP A 120 6.33 -24.00 27.87
C ASP A 120 6.43 -22.70 27.06
N ILE A 121 6.13 -22.75 25.75
CA ILE A 121 6.18 -21.61 24.83
C ILE A 121 4.75 -21.23 24.44
N ALA A 122 4.38 -19.98 24.69
CA ALA A 122 3.13 -19.42 24.19
C ALA A 122 3.31 -18.84 22.79
N VAL A 123 2.24 -18.86 21.97
CA VAL A 123 2.21 -18.17 20.68
C VAL A 123 1.04 -17.19 20.67
N ALA A 124 1.30 -15.97 20.20
CA ALA A 124 0.32 -14.90 20.07
C ALA A 124 0.26 -14.39 18.63
N SER A 125 -0.87 -13.80 18.25
CA SER A 125 -1.03 -13.01 17.04
C SER A 125 -1.04 -11.52 17.40
N ASN A 126 -0.20 -10.74 16.72
CA ASN A 126 -0.17 -9.28 16.87
C ASN A 126 0.01 -8.65 15.49
N PRO A 127 -1.07 -8.59 14.69
CA PRO A 127 -1.02 -8.06 13.33
C PRO A 127 -0.58 -6.59 13.33
N GLU A 128 0.07 -6.18 12.24
CA GLU A 128 0.46 -4.80 11.98
C GLU A 128 -0.61 -4.08 11.15
N PHE A 129 -0.66 -2.74 11.27
CA PHE A 129 -1.53 -1.86 10.49
C PHE A 129 -0.75 -0.66 9.94
N LEU A 130 0.53 -0.90 9.64
CA LEU A 130 1.46 0.11 9.15
C LEU A 130 1.19 0.44 7.68
N ARG A 131 1.46 1.68 7.32
CA ARG A 131 1.41 2.14 5.92
C ARG A 131 2.83 2.43 5.45
N GLU A 132 3.23 1.84 4.35
CA GLU A 132 4.50 2.16 3.71
C GLU A 132 4.65 3.68 3.51
N GLY A 133 5.85 4.22 3.74
CA GLY A 133 6.13 5.66 3.70
C GLY A 133 5.79 6.42 4.98
N THR A 134 5.01 5.83 5.90
CA THR A 134 4.70 6.40 7.23
C THR A 134 4.76 5.34 8.33
N ALA A 135 5.42 4.20 8.09
CA ALA A 135 5.39 3.05 8.98
C ALA A 135 5.99 3.34 10.36
N LEU A 136 7.03 4.16 10.44
CA LEU A 136 7.63 4.55 11.72
C LEU A 136 6.66 5.40 12.56
N ASP A 137 6.00 6.38 11.94
CA ASP A 137 5.01 7.23 12.59
C ASP A 137 3.77 6.42 13.02
N ASP A 138 3.25 5.58 12.12
CA ASP A 138 2.12 4.68 12.40
C ASP A 138 2.42 3.72 13.56
N PHE A 139 3.68 3.25 13.68
CA PHE A 139 4.09 2.39 14.78
C PHE A 139 4.16 3.15 16.12
N MET A 140 4.65 4.40 16.09
CA MET A 140 4.80 5.22 17.29
C MET A 140 3.47 5.86 17.76
N HIS A 141 2.52 6.05 16.84
CA HIS A 141 1.20 6.66 17.12
C HIS A 141 0.05 5.79 16.57
N PRO A 142 -0.05 4.51 17.00
CA PRO A 142 -1.05 3.61 16.45
C PRO A 142 -2.45 3.94 16.97
N ASP A 143 -3.46 3.88 16.10
CA ASP A 143 -4.88 3.98 16.52
C ASP A 143 -5.26 2.87 17.50
N ARG A 144 -4.69 1.67 17.31
CA ARG A 144 -4.91 0.48 18.13
C ARG A 144 -3.76 -0.51 18.04
N VAL A 145 -3.62 -1.31 19.09
CA VAL A 145 -2.78 -2.52 19.12
C VAL A 145 -3.69 -3.72 19.33
N VAL A 146 -3.68 -4.67 18.37
CA VAL A 146 -4.48 -5.91 18.44
C VAL A 146 -3.59 -7.04 18.92
N ILE A 147 -4.02 -7.77 19.94
CA ILE A 147 -3.28 -8.89 20.52
C ILE A 147 -4.24 -10.06 20.72
N GLY A 148 -3.95 -11.16 20.03
CA GLY A 148 -4.66 -12.43 20.18
C GLY A 148 -3.80 -13.47 20.86
N ALA A 149 -4.22 -14.00 22.00
CA ALA A 149 -3.54 -15.09 22.68
C ALA A 149 -4.55 -15.97 23.43
N GLU A 150 -4.15 -17.20 23.80
CA GLU A 150 -5.02 -18.21 24.43
C GLU A 150 -5.46 -17.81 25.85
N THR A 151 -4.65 -17.01 26.55
CA THR A 151 -4.96 -16.62 27.93
C THR A 151 -4.79 -15.11 28.12
N GLU A 152 -5.55 -14.55 29.05
CA GLU A 152 -5.46 -13.14 29.43
C GLU A 152 -4.04 -12.77 29.91
N SER A 153 -3.37 -13.65 30.64
CA SER A 153 -2.00 -13.43 31.11
C SER A 153 -1.02 -13.28 29.94
N GLN A 154 -1.16 -14.07 28.88
CA GLN A 154 -0.32 -13.95 27.68
C GLN A 154 -0.62 -12.64 26.93
N GLN A 155 -1.91 -12.28 26.81
CA GLN A 155 -2.33 -11.01 26.20
C GLN A 155 -1.71 -9.81 26.94
N GLN A 156 -1.76 -9.80 28.26
CA GLN A 156 -1.20 -8.72 29.09
C GLN A 156 0.32 -8.64 28.95
N ARG A 157 1.04 -9.75 28.97
CA ARG A 157 2.50 -9.76 28.75
C ARG A 157 2.89 -9.19 27.40
N VAL A 158 2.15 -9.47 26.33
CA VAL A 158 2.40 -8.88 25.00
C VAL A 158 2.03 -7.40 25.01
N ALA A 159 0.96 -6.98 25.69
CA ALA A 159 0.55 -5.59 25.80
C ALA A 159 1.59 -4.73 26.53
N GLU A 160 2.33 -5.27 27.49
CA GLU A 160 3.40 -4.57 28.20
C GLU A 160 4.50 -4.06 27.24
N LEU A 161 4.75 -4.73 26.11
CA LEU A 161 5.70 -4.25 25.09
C LEU A 161 5.34 -2.88 24.50
N TYR A 162 4.05 -2.55 24.51
CA TYR A 162 3.48 -1.35 23.89
C TYR A 162 2.94 -0.34 24.91
N GLN A 163 3.17 -0.55 26.21
CA GLN A 163 2.56 0.27 27.28
C GLN A 163 2.94 1.75 27.22
N SER A 164 4.09 2.08 26.60
CA SER A 164 4.50 3.49 26.41
C SER A 164 3.77 4.18 25.27
N LEU A 165 3.04 3.45 24.42
CA LEU A 165 2.23 4.01 23.34
C LEU A 165 0.87 4.44 23.87
N ASN A 166 0.41 5.61 23.42
CA ASN A 166 -0.96 6.09 23.70
C ASN A 166 -1.94 5.49 22.70
N ALA A 167 -2.27 4.21 22.86
CA ALA A 167 -3.11 3.45 21.92
C ALA A 167 -4.24 2.70 22.65
N ALA A 168 -5.33 2.46 21.91
CA ALA A 168 -6.35 1.51 22.36
C ALA A 168 -5.86 0.07 22.18
N PHE A 169 -6.07 -0.79 23.19
CA PHE A 169 -5.74 -2.21 23.10
C PHE A 169 -7.00 -3.03 22.80
N VAL A 170 -6.90 -3.93 21.83
CA VAL A 170 -7.91 -4.95 21.52
C VAL A 170 -7.31 -6.30 21.89
N LEU A 171 -7.65 -6.80 23.09
CA LEU A 171 -7.22 -8.09 23.59
C LEU A 171 -8.29 -9.12 23.24
N THR A 172 -7.90 -10.19 22.54
CA THR A 172 -8.84 -11.17 22.00
C THR A 172 -8.19 -12.56 21.85
N ASP A 173 -8.92 -13.53 21.31
CA ASP A 173 -8.37 -14.83 20.92
C ASP A 173 -7.53 -14.74 19.65
N PRO A 174 -6.67 -15.74 19.36
CA PRO A 174 -5.78 -15.69 18.19
C PRO A 174 -6.53 -15.64 16.86
N ALA A 175 -7.58 -16.40 16.69
CA ALA A 175 -8.33 -16.47 15.44
C ALA A 175 -8.99 -15.14 15.10
N THR A 176 -9.56 -14.46 16.10
CA THR A 176 -10.14 -13.13 15.95
C THR A 176 -9.06 -12.09 15.58
N ALA A 177 -7.90 -12.11 16.23
CA ALA A 177 -6.79 -11.19 15.92
C ALA A 177 -6.28 -11.38 14.47
N GLU A 178 -6.11 -12.63 14.02
CA GLU A 178 -5.72 -12.97 12.66
C GLU A 178 -6.76 -12.47 11.64
N LEU A 179 -8.05 -12.65 11.92
CA LEU A 179 -9.13 -12.21 11.03
C LEU A 179 -9.23 -10.67 10.93
N ILE A 180 -9.03 -9.95 12.03
CA ILE A 180 -9.15 -8.48 12.08
C ILE A 180 -8.28 -7.81 11.00
N LYS A 181 -7.05 -8.29 10.77
CA LYS A 181 -6.15 -7.72 9.76
C LYS A 181 -6.78 -7.77 8.37
N TYR A 182 -7.26 -8.92 7.95
CA TYR A 182 -7.89 -9.12 6.63
C TYR A 182 -9.15 -8.28 6.46
N VAL A 183 -10.03 -8.29 7.47
CA VAL A 183 -11.29 -7.54 7.42
C VAL A 183 -11.05 -6.02 7.33
N CYS A 184 -10.07 -5.50 8.08
CA CYS A 184 -9.71 -4.09 7.98
C CYS A 184 -9.22 -3.71 6.57
N ASN A 185 -8.31 -4.49 5.99
CA ASN A 185 -7.78 -4.22 4.65
C ASN A 185 -8.86 -4.38 3.56
N ALA A 186 -9.71 -5.41 3.66
CA ALA A 186 -10.84 -5.61 2.75
C ALA A 186 -11.85 -4.45 2.82
N TYR A 187 -12.12 -3.93 4.03
CA TYR A 187 -13.01 -2.78 4.19
C TYR A 187 -12.42 -1.50 3.59
N LEU A 188 -11.12 -1.27 3.74
CA LEU A 188 -10.45 -0.12 3.12
C LEU A 188 -10.48 -0.22 1.58
N ALA A 189 -10.23 -1.41 1.02
CA ALA A 189 -10.37 -1.67 -0.42
C ALA A 189 -11.81 -1.44 -0.90
N THR A 190 -12.82 -1.87 -0.12
CA THR A 190 -14.23 -1.62 -0.40
C THR A 190 -14.54 -0.12 -0.48
N ARG A 191 -14.01 0.69 0.43
CA ARG A 191 -14.20 2.14 0.40
C ARG A 191 -13.63 2.76 -0.86
N LEU A 192 -12.44 2.31 -1.30
CA LEU A 192 -11.80 2.82 -2.53
C LEU A 192 -12.56 2.39 -3.79
N SER A 193 -13.01 1.13 -3.89
CA SER A 193 -13.85 0.70 -5.01
C SER A 193 -15.17 1.48 -5.04
N PHE A 194 -15.84 1.60 -3.89
CA PHE A 194 -17.10 2.35 -3.79
C PHE A 194 -16.95 3.80 -4.24
N ILE A 195 -15.90 4.51 -3.81
CA ILE A 195 -15.73 5.93 -4.20
C ILE A 195 -15.32 6.09 -5.66
N ASN A 196 -14.62 5.11 -6.25
CA ASN A 196 -14.33 5.10 -7.69
C ASN A 196 -15.63 4.94 -8.51
N ASP A 197 -16.53 4.04 -8.12
CA ASP A 197 -17.83 3.87 -8.77
C ASP A 197 -18.71 5.13 -8.59
N VAL A 198 -18.67 5.78 -7.42
CA VAL A 198 -19.35 7.06 -7.17
C VAL A 198 -18.79 8.18 -8.06
N ALA A 199 -17.47 8.22 -8.26
CA ALA A 199 -16.83 9.20 -9.13
C ALA A 199 -17.30 9.04 -10.58
N GLU A 200 -17.41 7.81 -11.07
CA GLU A 200 -17.99 7.51 -12.39
C GLU A 200 -19.45 7.96 -12.49
N LEU A 201 -20.24 7.70 -11.45
CA LEU A 201 -21.63 8.15 -11.39
C LEU A 201 -21.71 9.68 -11.45
N CYS A 202 -20.85 10.41 -10.73
CA CYS A 202 -20.78 11.87 -10.77
C CYS A 202 -20.55 12.38 -12.20
N GLU A 203 -19.58 11.78 -12.91
CA GLU A 203 -19.32 12.12 -14.32
C GLU A 203 -20.58 11.92 -15.20
N GLY A 204 -21.30 10.82 -15.00
CA GLY A 204 -22.51 10.49 -15.78
C GLY A 204 -23.71 11.40 -15.52
N VAL A 205 -23.84 11.94 -14.30
CA VAL A 205 -24.99 12.79 -13.92
C VAL A 205 -24.65 14.29 -13.92
N GLY A 206 -23.42 14.67 -14.22
CA GLY A 206 -22.97 16.07 -14.19
C GLY A 206 -22.67 16.60 -12.79
N GLY A 207 -22.36 15.73 -11.83
CA GLY A 207 -21.97 16.08 -10.46
C GLY A 207 -20.44 16.22 -10.29
N ASP A 208 -20.02 16.74 -9.14
CA ASP A 208 -18.61 16.80 -8.74
C ASP A 208 -18.34 15.82 -7.57
N ALA A 209 -17.45 14.87 -7.80
CA ALA A 209 -17.09 13.88 -6.79
C ALA A 209 -16.41 14.52 -5.56
N THR A 210 -15.75 15.70 -5.69
CA THR A 210 -15.13 16.40 -4.55
C THR A 210 -16.19 16.81 -3.52
N ASP A 211 -17.30 17.37 -3.99
CA ASP A 211 -18.38 17.79 -3.11
C ASP A 211 -19.06 16.59 -2.45
N VAL A 212 -19.25 15.50 -3.20
CA VAL A 212 -19.78 14.25 -2.66
C VAL A 212 -18.85 13.69 -1.57
N MET A 213 -17.55 13.58 -1.85
CA MET A 213 -16.55 13.10 -0.87
C MET A 213 -16.53 13.99 0.38
N ARG A 214 -16.53 15.31 0.20
CA ARG A 214 -16.54 16.27 1.29
C ARG A 214 -17.79 16.10 2.15
N ALA A 215 -18.97 16.00 1.55
CA ALA A 215 -20.23 15.81 2.26
C ALA A 215 -20.25 14.46 3.02
N MET A 216 -19.81 13.38 2.39
CA MET A 216 -19.68 12.07 3.03
C MET A 216 -18.70 12.11 4.20
N GLY A 217 -17.54 12.73 4.02
CA GLY A 217 -16.49 12.81 5.05
C GLY A 217 -16.88 13.60 6.30
N LEU A 218 -17.83 14.53 6.20
CA LEU A 218 -18.39 15.30 7.31
C LEU A 218 -19.32 14.47 8.21
N ASP A 219 -19.90 13.38 7.69
CA ASP A 219 -20.70 12.47 8.52
C ASP A 219 -19.76 11.63 9.39
N LYS A 220 -19.85 11.77 10.72
CA LYS A 220 -19.03 11.05 11.70
C LYS A 220 -19.14 9.52 11.60
N ARG A 221 -20.22 9.00 11.06
CA ARG A 221 -20.43 7.55 10.83
C ARG A 221 -19.60 7.03 9.67
N ILE A 222 -19.21 7.91 8.72
CA ILE A 222 -18.44 7.60 7.53
C ILE A 222 -16.97 8.00 7.74
N GLY A 223 -16.71 9.25 8.11
CA GLY A 223 -15.37 9.82 8.26
C GLY A 223 -14.67 10.11 6.91
N PRO A 224 -13.63 10.95 6.91
CA PRO A 224 -13.04 11.49 5.67
C PRO A 224 -12.02 10.59 4.96
N HIS A 225 -11.53 9.54 5.63
CA HIS A 225 -10.42 8.74 5.12
C HIS A 225 -10.88 7.72 4.08
N PHE A 226 -10.01 7.41 3.09
CA PHE A 226 -10.27 6.44 2.01
C PHE A 226 -11.53 6.76 1.17
N LEU A 227 -11.77 8.06 0.94
CA LEU A 227 -12.85 8.55 0.08
C LEU A 227 -12.33 9.26 -1.18
N GLN A 228 -11.04 9.26 -1.46
CA GLN A 228 -10.48 9.87 -2.66
C GLN A 228 -10.49 8.87 -3.82
N PRO A 229 -11.18 9.17 -4.93
CA PRO A 229 -11.11 8.33 -6.12
C PRO A 229 -9.72 8.44 -6.77
N GLY A 230 -9.39 7.41 -7.53
CA GLY A 230 -8.11 7.32 -8.19
C GLY A 230 -8.10 6.25 -9.27
N PRO A 231 -6.93 5.91 -9.83
CA PRO A 231 -6.83 4.92 -10.89
C PRO A 231 -7.11 3.48 -10.43
N GLY A 232 -7.42 3.28 -9.16
CA GLY A 232 -7.65 2.01 -8.49
C GLY A 232 -6.84 1.90 -7.20
N TRP A 233 -6.91 0.74 -6.56
CA TRP A 233 -6.11 0.38 -5.39
C TRP A 233 -5.19 -0.80 -5.70
N GLY A 234 -4.07 -0.87 -4.95
CA GLY A 234 -3.04 -1.89 -5.13
C GLY A 234 -2.06 -1.90 -3.96
N GLY A 235 -0.78 -2.09 -4.26
CA GLY A 235 0.27 -2.25 -3.28
C GLY A 235 0.38 -3.67 -2.74
N SER A 236 1.34 -3.91 -1.89
CA SER A 236 1.69 -5.23 -1.35
C SER A 236 0.64 -5.87 -0.45
N CYS A 237 -0.37 -5.11 0.03
CA CYS A 237 -1.31 -5.55 1.06
C CYS A 237 -2.72 -5.82 0.51
N PHE A 238 -3.39 -4.84 -0.09
CA PHE A 238 -4.82 -4.97 -0.44
C PHE A 238 -5.12 -6.12 -1.41
N PRO A 239 -4.40 -6.29 -2.53
CA PRO A 239 -4.67 -7.40 -3.45
C PRO A 239 -4.51 -8.77 -2.79
N LYS A 240 -3.42 -8.94 -2.05
CA LYS A 240 -3.11 -10.17 -1.33
C LYS A 240 -4.15 -10.48 -0.25
N ASP A 241 -4.52 -9.49 0.58
CA ASP A 241 -5.37 -9.71 1.75
C ASP A 241 -6.85 -9.88 1.35
N THR A 242 -7.32 -9.21 0.29
CA THR A 242 -8.68 -9.43 -0.24
C THR A 242 -8.82 -10.83 -0.84
N THR A 243 -7.81 -11.28 -1.61
CA THR A 243 -7.78 -12.64 -2.16
C THR A 243 -7.73 -13.69 -1.05
N ALA A 244 -6.87 -13.50 -0.04
CA ALA A 244 -6.78 -14.41 1.09
C ALA A 244 -8.09 -14.48 1.90
N LEU A 245 -8.74 -13.35 2.15
CA LEU A 245 -10.02 -13.32 2.86
C LEU A 245 -11.13 -14.04 2.07
N THR A 246 -11.15 -13.91 0.73
CA THR A 246 -12.06 -14.68 -0.13
C THR A 246 -11.80 -16.19 0.01
N SER A 247 -10.54 -16.62 -0.01
CA SER A 247 -10.16 -18.02 0.19
C SER A 247 -10.55 -18.53 1.58
N ILE A 248 -10.35 -17.74 2.63
CA ILE A 248 -10.76 -18.07 4.00
C ILE A 248 -12.29 -18.26 4.06
N ALA A 249 -13.06 -17.36 3.46
CA ALA A 249 -14.52 -17.45 3.43
C ALA A 249 -14.99 -18.73 2.72
N GLN A 250 -14.41 -19.05 1.56
CA GLN A 250 -14.71 -20.29 0.83
C GLN A 250 -14.40 -21.56 1.63
N ALA A 251 -13.26 -21.56 2.34
CA ALA A 251 -12.85 -22.72 3.14
C ALA A 251 -13.84 -23.04 4.29
N VAL A 252 -14.58 -22.05 4.78
CA VAL A 252 -15.63 -22.22 5.80
C VAL A 252 -17.04 -22.26 5.22
N GLY A 253 -17.17 -22.32 3.89
CA GLY A 253 -18.47 -22.43 3.20
C GLY A 253 -19.26 -21.11 3.16
N THR A 254 -18.62 -19.97 3.39
CA THR A 254 -19.24 -18.64 3.31
C THR A 254 -19.02 -18.05 1.93
N ASP A 255 -20.10 -17.64 1.26
CA ASP A 255 -20.03 -16.92 0.00
C ASP A 255 -19.90 -15.41 0.27
N PHE A 256 -18.70 -14.85 0.04
CA PHE A 256 -18.43 -13.42 0.26
C PHE A 256 -18.47 -12.63 -1.04
N GLN A 257 -19.63 -12.66 -1.73
CA GLN A 257 -19.87 -12.01 -3.02
C GLN A 257 -19.52 -10.52 -3.00
N LEU A 258 -19.84 -9.81 -1.92
CA LEU A 258 -19.49 -8.39 -1.81
C LEU A 258 -18.00 -8.12 -1.99
N LEU A 259 -17.14 -8.96 -1.40
CA LEU A 259 -15.70 -8.78 -1.53
C LEU A 259 -15.19 -9.12 -2.94
N GLN A 260 -15.79 -10.15 -3.57
CA GLN A 260 -15.47 -10.46 -4.96
C GLN A 260 -15.81 -9.27 -5.88
N GLU A 261 -16.99 -8.65 -5.71
CA GLU A 261 -17.39 -7.49 -6.50
C GLU A 261 -16.46 -6.28 -6.29
N VAL A 262 -15.93 -6.09 -5.08
CA VAL A 262 -14.92 -5.06 -4.78
C VAL A 262 -13.65 -5.25 -5.60
N VAL A 263 -13.17 -6.50 -5.72
CA VAL A 263 -11.99 -6.84 -6.54
C VAL A 263 -12.28 -6.63 -8.02
N ASP A 264 -13.44 -7.08 -8.49
CA ASP A 264 -13.83 -6.95 -9.90
C ASP A 264 -14.06 -5.47 -10.30
N SER A 265 -14.65 -4.67 -9.40
CA SER A 265 -14.77 -3.20 -9.58
C SER A 265 -13.40 -2.54 -9.74
N ASN A 266 -12.40 -2.96 -8.96
CA ASN A 266 -11.06 -2.42 -9.09
C ASN A 266 -10.41 -2.74 -10.45
N GLN A 267 -10.64 -3.94 -11.01
CA GLN A 267 -10.17 -4.28 -12.36
C GLN A 267 -10.85 -3.41 -13.42
N ARG A 268 -12.16 -3.21 -13.31
CA ARG A 268 -12.90 -2.29 -14.20
C ARG A 268 -12.39 -0.86 -14.10
N GLN A 269 -11.95 -0.42 -12.91
CA GLN A 269 -11.38 0.92 -12.73
C GLN A 269 -10.08 1.09 -13.53
N PHE A 270 -9.18 0.09 -13.53
CA PHE A 270 -7.98 0.13 -14.37
C PHE A 270 -8.33 0.23 -15.87
N ASP A 271 -9.30 -0.57 -16.33
CA ASP A 271 -9.78 -0.53 -17.71
C ASP A 271 -10.35 0.84 -18.06
N ARG A 272 -11.22 1.40 -17.21
CA ARG A 272 -11.84 2.71 -17.39
C ARG A 272 -10.81 3.84 -17.51
N VAL A 273 -9.78 3.86 -16.65
CA VAL A 273 -8.72 4.87 -16.71
C VAL A 273 -7.92 4.75 -18.01
N ALA A 274 -7.55 3.53 -18.40
CA ALA A 274 -6.82 3.28 -19.63
C ALA A 274 -7.66 3.64 -20.87
N ASP A 275 -8.95 3.29 -20.90
CA ASP A 275 -9.85 3.60 -22.00
C ASP A 275 -10.10 5.11 -22.13
N ARG A 276 -10.23 5.82 -21.01
CA ARG A 276 -10.34 7.28 -21.01
C ARG A 276 -9.09 7.92 -21.58
N ALA A 277 -7.90 7.51 -21.12
CA ALA A 277 -6.62 7.98 -21.67
C ALA A 277 -6.51 7.73 -23.18
N ARG A 278 -6.96 6.55 -23.66
CA ARG A 278 -7.00 6.23 -25.09
C ARG A 278 -7.94 7.10 -25.89
N SER A 279 -9.08 7.49 -25.31
CA SER A 279 -10.05 8.39 -25.97
C SER A 279 -9.56 9.84 -26.09
N MET A 280 -8.59 10.22 -25.27
CA MET A 280 -7.98 11.56 -25.28
C MET A 280 -6.88 11.70 -26.34
N VAL A 281 -6.43 10.63 -27.00
CA VAL A 281 -5.43 10.68 -28.06
C VAL A 281 -6.05 10.41 -29.43
N ASP A 282 -5.72 11.22 -30.45
CA ASP A 282 -6.35 11.16 -31.77
C ASP A 282 -6.06 9.86 -32.52
N ASN A 283 -4.87 9.29 -32.32
CA ASN A 283 -4.44 8.05 -32.98
C ASN A 283 -3.68 7.16 -32.03
N VAL A 284 -4.33 6.11 -31.55
CA VAL A 284 -3.73 5.14 -30.62
C VAL A 284 -2.40 4.59 -31.10
N ASN A 285 -2.31 4.25 -32.42
CA ASN A 285 -1.07 3.77 -33.00
C ASN A 285 -0.13 4.97 -33.29
N GLY A 286 0.98 5.05 -32.54
CA GLY A 286 1.99 6.09 -32.66
C GLY A 286 1.81 7.26 -31.73
N SER A 287 0.77 7.26 -30.87
CA SER A 287 0.66 8.24 -29.78
C SER A 287 1.68 7.93 -28.69
N ARG A 288 2.12 9.02 -28.04
CA ARG A 288 3.05 9.02 -26.92
C ARG A 288 2.37 9.60 -25.69
N VAL A 289 2.28 8.81 -24.63
CA VAL A 289 1.68 9.19 -23.37
C VAL A 289 2.76 9.35 -22.31
N ALA A 290 2.80 10.53 -21.70
CA ALA A 290 3.60 10.80 -20.51
C ALA A 290 2.86 10.30 -19.25
N VAL A 291 3.59 9.70 -18.33
CA VAL A 291 3.07 9.24 -17.06
C VAL A 291 3.89 9.82 -15.92
N TRP A 292 3.22 10.43 -14.94
CA TRP A 292 3.81 10.84 -13.68
C TRP A 292 3.32 9.95 -12.55
N GLY A 293 4.26 9.26 -11.92
CA GLY A 293 4.01 8.32 -10.84
C GLY A 293 3.91 6.87 -11.30
N LEU A 294 4.72 6.01 -10.68
CA LEU A 294 4.80 4.57 -10.94
C LEU A 294 4.53 3.76 -9.66
N ALA A 295 4.90 4.30 -8.50
CA ALA A 295 4.60 3.71 -7.20
C ALA A 295 3.07 3.61 -7.00
N PHE A 296 2.63 2.64 -6.19
CA PHE A 296 1.19 2.45 -5.94
C PHE A 296 0.56 3.62 -5.17
N LYS A 297 1.36 4.40 -4.44
CA LYS A 297 1.02 5.68 -3.77
C LYS A 297 2.27 6.52 -3.56
N ALA A 298 2.11 7.79 -3.20
CA ALA A 298 3.22 8.64 -2.80
C ALA A 298 3.90 8.18 -1.50
N GLY A 299 5.17 8.55 -1.34
CA GLY A 299 5.96 8.30 -0.13
C GLY A 299 6.62 6.92 -0.04
N THR A 300 6.58 6.12 -1.10
CA THR A 300 7.25 4.82 -1.19
C THR A 300 7.83 4.59 -2.59
N ASP A 301 8.77 3.67 -2.70
CA ASP A 301 9.32 3.15 -3.96
C ASP A 301 8.66 1.84 -4.43
N ASP A 302 7.65 1.35 -3.69
CA ASP A 302 6.98 0.07 -3.97
C ASP A 302 6.05 0.16 -5.19
N THR A 303 6.31 -0.71 -6.16
CA THR A 303 5.53 -0.84 -7.40
C THR A 303 4.69 -2.11 -7.48
N ARG A 304 4.68 -2.94 -6.41
CA ARG A 304 3.91 -4.20 -6.39
C ARG A 304 2.42 -3.91 -6.53
N ASP A 305 1.80 -4.58 -7.51
CA ASP A 305 0.38 -4.40 -7.84
C ASP A 305 -0.04 -2.92 -7.94
N SER A 306 0.88 -2.05 -8.42
CA SER A 306 0.60 -0.62 -8.56
C SER A 306 -0.51 -0.39 -9.59
N PRO A 307 -1.56 0.38 -9.26
CA PRO A 307 -2.57 0.84 -10.22
C PRO A 307 -1.97 1.58 -11.41
N ALA A 308 -0.88 2.33 -11.19
CA ALA A 308 -0.16 3.01 -12.27
C ALA A 308 0.38 2.00 -13.29
N LEU A 309 1.01 0.92 -12.82
CA LEU A 309 1.54 -0.11 -13.70
C LEU A 309 0.44 -0.90 -14.42
N GLU A 310 -0.71 -1.10 -13.78
CA GLU A 310 -1.86 -1.75 -14.41
C GLU A 310 -2.42 -0.91 -15.57
N VAL A 311 -2.51 0.40 -15.39
CA VAL A 311 -2.91 1.33 -16.46
C VAL A 311 -1.84 1.37 -17.57
N ILE A 312 -0.56 1.48 -17.24
CA ILE A 312 0.55 1.48 -18.20
C ILE A 312 0.53 0.21 -19.06
N ARG A 313 0.37 -0.98 -18.47
CA ARG A 313 0.31 -2.25 -19.24
C ARG A 313 -0.84 -2.26 -20.24
N ARG A 314 -2.00 -1.71 -19.89
CA ARG A 314 -3.16 -1.58 -20.77
C ARG A 314 -2.90 -0.62 -21.94
N LEU A 315 -2.24 0.50 -21.68
CA LEU A 315 -1.84 1.46 -22.73
C LEU A 315 -0.81 0.84 -23.69
N LEU A 316 0.22 0.18 -23.17
CA LEU A 316 1.21 -0.54 -23.96
C LEU A 316 0.56 -1.64 -24.81
N SER A 317 -0.36 -2.42 -24.24
CA SER A 317 -1.09 -3.48 -24.97
C SER A 317 -1.97 -2.92 -26.09
N ALA A 318 -2.38 -1.66 -25.99
CA ALA A 318 -3.12 -0.97 -27.05
C ALA A 318 -2.21 -0.37 -28.13
N GLY A 319 -0.88 -0.49 -28.02
CA GLY A 319 0.08 0.04 -28.99
C GLY A 319 0.51 1.50 -28.75
N ILE A 320 0.22 2.05 -27.60
CA ILE A 320 0.65 3.39 -27.18
C ILE A 320 2.07 3.31 -26.65
N THR A 321 2.92 4.26 -27.02
CA THR A 321 4.25 4.41 -26.42
C THR A 321 4.12 5.16 -25.09
N VAL A 322 4.63 4.59 -24.01
CA VAL A 322 4.54 5.21 -22.67
C VAL A 322 5.91 5.63 -22.16
N ILE A 323 6.01 6.88 -21.73
CA ILE A 323 7.21 7.44 -21.09
C ILE A 323 6.84 7.83 -19.67
N GLY A 324 7.57 7.35 -18.67
CA GLY A 324 7.21 7.57 -17.27
C GLY A 324 8.31 8.17 -16.43
N TYR A 325 7.90 8.91 -15.42
CA TYR A 325 8.74 9.41 -14.34
C TYR A 325 8.13 9.10 -12.97
N ASP A 326 8.97 8.77 -12.03
CA ASP A 326 8.62 8.67 -10.61
C ASP A 326 9.81 9.13 -9.76
N PRO A 327 9.60 9.90 -8.68
CA PRO A 327 10.69 10.39 -7.83
C PRO A 327 11.49 9.30 -7.10
N LYS A 328 10.91 8.11 -6.89
CA LYS A 328 11.49 7.02 -6.09
C LYS A 328 11.43 5.66 -6.75
N ALA A 329 10.33 5.36 -7.42
CA ALA A 329 10.06 4.03 -7.97
C ALA A 329 10.74 3.82 -9.32
N SER A 330 11.05 2.56 -9.63
CA SER A 330 11.58 2.13 -10.91
C SER A 330 10.74 1.03 -11.51
N PHE A 331 10.55 1.09 -12.84
CA PHE A 331 9.82 0.09 -13.59
C PHE A 331 10.46 -0.13 -14.97
N ALA A 332 10.42 -1.36 -15.44
CA ALA A 332 10.90 -1.72 -16.79
C ALA A 332 9.90 -2.67 -17.47
N ALA A 333 9.55 -2.35 -18.70
CA ALA A 333 8.72 -3.21 -19.57
C ALA A 333 9.00 -2.89 -21.03
N ASP A 334 8.70 -3.82 -21.93
CA ASP A 334 8.79 -3.59 -23.36
C ASP A 334 7.81 -2.47 -23.80
N GLY A 335 8.30 -1.48 -24.51
CA GLY A 335 7.52 -0.33 -24.95
C GLY A 335 7.36 0.80 -23.91
N PHE A 336 7.89 0.63 -22.71
CA PHE A 336 7.96 1.65 -21.67
C PHE A 336 9.37 2.22 -21.57
N THR A 337 9.47 3.54 -21.39
CA THR A 337 10.75 4.21 -21.12
C THR A 337 10.64 5.04 -19.86
N GLN A 338 11.49 4.77 -18.88
CA GLN A 338 11.61 5.63 -17.70
C GLN A 338 12.65 6.72 -17.92
N VAL A 339 12.36 7.92 -17.45
CA VAL A 339 13.21 9.11 -17.52
C VAL A 339 13.42 9.74 -16.15
N ASP A 340 14.33 10.71 -16.05
CA ASP A 340 14.82 11.24 -14.79
C ASP A 340 14.10 12.52 -14.33
N SER A 341 13.11 13.00 -15.08
CA SER A 341 12.33 14.19 -14.69
C SER A 341 10.93 14.23 -15.31
N GLU A 342 10.07 15.02 -14.70
CA GLU A 342 8.69 15.32 -15.15
C GLU A 342 8.69 15.91 -16.56
N GLN A 343 9.60 16.87 -16.81
CA GLN A 343 9.75 17.53 -18.10
C GLN A 343 10.21 16.55 -19.18
N ALA A 344 11.17 15.68 -18.85
CA ALA A 344 11.66 14.69 -19.80
C ALA A 344 10.56 13.68 -20.21
N ALA A 345 9.65 13.33 -19.30
CA ALA A 345 8.51 12.48 -19.60
C ALA A 345 7.54 13.15 -20.59
N ALA A 346 7.35 14.46 -20.46
CA ALA A 346 6.40 15.23 -21.27
C ALA A 346 6.88 15.56 -22.69
N ILE A 347 8.16 15.37 -23.01
CA ILE A 347 8.71 15.69 -24.36
C ILE A 347 7.97 14.92 -25.44
N ASP A 348 7.41 15.64 -26.43
CA ASP A 348 6.65 15.11 -27.57
C ASP A 348 5.44 14.23 -27.16
N ALA A 349 4.92 14.39 -25.96
CA ALA A 349 3.74 13.64 -25.50
C ALA A 349 2.44 14.24 -26.07
N ASP A 350 1.50 13.36 -26.37
CA ASP A 350 0.14 13.71 -26.79
C ASP A 350 -0.83 13.84 -25.60
N LEU A 351 -0.48 13.24 -24.47
CA LEU A 351 -1.24 13.26 -23.22
C LEU A 351 -0.29 13.09 -22.04
N LEU A 352 -0.52 13.83 -20.98
CA LEU A 352 0.07 13.59 -19.65
C LEU A 352 -0.97 12.94 -18.73
N ILE A 353 -0.59 11.84 -18.06
CA ILE A 353 -1.43 11.19 -17.04
C ILE A 353 -0.70 11.22 -15.70
N VAL A 354 -1.39 11.67 -14.65
CA VAL A 354 -0.90 11.59 -13.27
C VAL A 354 -1.49 10.35 -12.61
N LEU A 355 -0.66 9.35 -12.29
CA LEU A 355 -1.08 8.05 -11.76
C LEU A 355 -0.74 7.85 -10.28
N THR A 356 0.18 8.67 -9.72
CA THR A 356 0.52 8.66 -8.28
C THR A 356 0.52 10.09 -7.74
N GLU A 357 0.00 10.27 -6.53
CA GLU A 357 -0.24 11.56 -5.91
C GLU A 357 1.01 12.13 -5.21
N TRP A 358 2.18 12.17 -5.89
CA TRP A 358 3.37 12.80 -5.32
C TRP A 358 3.13 14.29 -5.09
N PRO A 359 3.39 14.82 -3.87
CA PRO A 359 3.20 16.25 -3.58
C PRO A 359 4.00 17.18 -4.51
N ASP A 360 5.16 16.74 -4.98
CA ASP A 360 6.04 17.50 -5.87
C ASP A 360 5.34 17.84 -7.19
N PHE A 361 4.45 17.00 -7.68
CA PHE A 361 3.69 17.25 -8.92
C PHE A 361 2.77 18.47 -8.81
N SER A 362 2.24 18.77 -7.61
CA SER A 362 1.38 19.92 -7.39
C SER A 362 2.10 21.25 -7.51
N THR A 363 3.43 21.25 -7.44
CA THR A 363 4.26 22.47 -7.47
C THR A 363 4.85 22.77 -8.84
N ILE A 364 4.61 21.91 -9.84
CA ILE A 364 5.15 22.08 -11.19
C ILE A 364 4.42 23.22 -11.91
N ASP A 365 5.19 24.14 -12.49
CA ASP A 365 4.67 25.19 -13.36
C ASP A 365 4.27 24.58 -14.71
N PRO A 366 2.97 24.59 -15.08
CA PRO A 366 2.49 23.99 -16.33
C PRO A 366 3.14 24.62 -17.58
N SER A 367 3.58 25.87 -17.53
CA SER A 367 4.25 26.51 -18.68
C SER A 367 5.58 25.84 -19.06
N THR A 368 6.23 25.17 -18.11
CA THR A 368 7.46 24.41 -18.37
C THR A 368 7.19 23.08 -19.07
N ILE A 369 5.97 22.60 -18.98
CA ILE A 369 5.51 21.33 -19.56
C ILE A 369 4.88 21.57 -20.95
N ASP A 370 4.05 22.59 -21.11
CA ASP A 370 3.37 22.94 -22.38
C ASP A 370 4.35 23.02 -23.55
N ALA A 371 5.45 23.75 -23.39
CA ALA A 371 6.46 23.94 -24.43
C ALA A 371 7.13 22.63 -24.93
N SER A 372 6.99 21.54 -24.16
CA SER A 372 7.60 20.25 -24.44
C SER A 372 6.62 19.26 -25.08
N MET A 373 5.32 19.40 -24.85
CA MET A 373 4.29 18.48 -25.33
C MET A 373 3.90 18.75 -26.80
N ARG A 374 3.46 17.71 -27.48
CA ARG A 374 2.87 17.83 -28.81
C ARG A 374 1.44 18.35 -28.73
N VAL A 375 0.70 17.89 -27.74
CA VAL A 375 -0.66 18.33 -27.42
C VAL A 375 -0.74 18.64 -25.92
N PRO A 376 -1.04 19.90 -25.52
CA PRO A 376 -1.12 20.27 -24.12
C PRO A 376 -2.43 19.75 -23.50
N GLN A 377 -2.44 18.52 -23.07
CA GLN A 377 -3.58 17.94 -22.35
C GLN A 377 -3.13 17.05 -21.20
N VAL A 378 -3.89 17.07 -20.11
CA VAL A 378 -3.60 16.33 -18.90
C VAL A 378 -4.81 15.59 -18.37
N PHE A 379 -4.61 14.35 -17.94
CA PHE A 379 -5.58 13.56 -17.20
C PHE A 379 -5.06 13.31 -15.78
N ASP A 380 -5.61 14.04 -14.81
CA ASP A 380 -5.25 13.89 -13.41
C ASP A 380 -6.15 12.85 -12.74
N THR A 381 -5.63 11.64 -12.60
CA THR A 381 -6.37 10.55 -11.95
C THR A 381 -6.30 10.60 -10.43
N ARG A 382 -5.48 11.49 -9.86
CA ARG A 382 -5.23 11.60 -8.41
C ARG A 382 -5.70 12.91 -7.81
N ARG A 383 -6.14 13.86 -8.66
CA ARG A 383 -6.61 15.19 -8.24
C ARG A 383 -5.54 15.94 -7.42
N VAL A 384 -4.30 15.87 -7.86
CA VAL A 384 -3.14 16.50 -7.22
C VAL A 384 -2.78 17.85 -7.86
N LEU A 385 -3.18 18.06 -9.12
CA LEU A 385 -2.88 19.28 -9.85
C LEU A 385 -3.93 20.38 -9.59
N ASP A 386 -3.50 21.63 -9.62
CA ASP A 386 -4.40 22.78 -9.72
C ASP A 386 -4.86 22.93 -11.18
N LEU A 387 -5.97 22.29 -11.52
CA LEU A 387 -6.45 22.25 -12.91
C LEU A 387 -6.84 23.64 -13.46
N ASP A 388 -7.27 24.58 -12.62
CA ASP A 388 -7.55 25.96 -13.05
C ASP A 388 -6.26 26.65 -13.51
N HIS A 389 -5.16 26.44 -12.79
CA HIS A 389 -3.82 26.95 -13.18
C HIS A 389 -3.34 26.30 -14.48
N TRP A 390 -3.52 24.97 -14.63
CA TRP A 390 -3.14 24.26 -15.86
C TRP A 390 -3.97 24.70 -17.07
N GLN A 391 -5.28 24.90 -16.89
CA GLN A 391 -6.15 25.45 -17.95
C GLN A 391 -5.76 26.86 -18.36
N ALA A 392 -5.42 27.72 -17.39
CA ALA A 392 -4.94 29.07 -17.67
C ALA A 392 -3.60 29.09 -18.45
N ALA A 393 -2.79 28.05 -18.32
CA ALA A 393 -1.57 27.82 -19.09
C ALA A 393 -1.82 27.21 -20.49
N GLY A 394 -3.07 26.90 -20.86
CA GLY A 394 -3.44 26.41 -22.20
C GLY A 394 -3.70 24.91 -22.28
N PHE A 395 -3.69 24.17 -21.18
CA PHE A 395 -3.96 22.73 -21.17
C PHE A 395 -5.46 22.45 -21.27
N THR A 396 -5.81 21.40 -22.02
CA THR A 396 -7.06 20.68 -21.83
C THR A 396 -6.92 19.76 -20.63
N CYS A 397 -7.75 19.96 -19.60
CA CYS A 397 -7.63 19.24 -18.33
C CYS A 397 -8.83 18.35 -18.08
N GLU A 398 -8.56 17.11 -17.68
CA GLU A 398 -9.57 16.17 -17.19
C GLU A 398 -9.13 15.58 -15.83
N ALA A 399 -10.11 15.29 -14.97
CA ALA A 399 -9.87 14.57 -13.72
C ALA A 399 -10.95 13.51 -13.47
N ILE A 400 -10.61 12.48 -12.71
CA ILE A 400 -11.59 11.48 -12.25
C ILE A 400 -12.65 12.16 -11.38
N GLY A 401 -13.92 11.87 -11.67
CA GLY A 401 -15.07 12.36 -10.91
C GLY A 401 -15.45 13.81 -11.22
N GLN A 402 -14.94 14.37 -12.32
CA GLN A 402 -15.39 15.66 -12.87
C GLN A 402 -15.87 15.47 -14.31
N VAL A 403 -16.96 16.18 -14.64
CA VAL A 403 -17.40 16.27 -16.03
C VAL A 403 -16.35 17.03 -16.84
N ALA A 404 -15.93 16.47 -17.97
CA ALA A 404 -15.07 17.19 -18.90
C ALA A 404 -15.77 18.52 -19.28
N PRO A 405 -15.04 19.65 -19.31
CA PRO A 405 -15.63 20.91 -19.74
C PRO A 405 -16.19 20.74 -21.15
N ASN A 406 -17.50 20.98 -21.29
CA ASN A 406 -18.14 20.91 -22.60
C ASN A 406 -17.58 22.06 -23.47
N PRO A 407 -16.87 21.79 -24.58
CA PRO A 407 -16.33 22.84 -25.44
C PRO A 407 -17.36 23.81 -25.99
N ASP A 408 -18.65 23.40 -25.99
CA ASP A 408 -19.79 24.22 -26.47
C ASP A 408 -20.42 25.15 -25.40
N SER A 409 -19.94 25.11 -24.14
CA SER A 409 -20.56 25.93 -23.06
C SER A 409 -20.00 27.36 -22.95
N SER A 410 -19.12 27.81 -23.87
CA SER A 410 -18.59 29.19 -23.89
C SER A 410 -19.55 30.23 -24.46
N SER A 411 -20.82 29.87 -24.71
CA SER A 411 -21.85 30.83 -25.18
C SER A 411 -23.11 30.69 -24.37
N THR A 412 -23.18 31.23 -23.16
CA THR A 412 -24.37 31.82 -22.53
C THR A 412 -24.09 32.19 -21.06
N VAL A 413 -23.38 33.27 -20.83
CA VAL A 413 -23.62 34.11 -19.63
C VAL A 413 -23.85 35.51 -20.13
N ASP A 414 -25.03 35.72 -20.66
CA ASP A 414 -25.68 37.02 -20.72
C ASP A 414 -27.05 36.84 -20.03
N ARG A 415 -27.08 37.21 -18.74
CA ARG A 415 -28.15 37.97 -18.06
C ARG A 415 -27.97 37.95 -16.55
#